data_e2d6f1de2c662be7c458711c360c1526
#
_entry.id   e2d6f1de2c662be7c458711c360c1526
#
_cell.length_a   1.000
_cell.length_b   1.000
_cell.length_c   1.000
_cell.angle_alpha   90.00
_cell.angle_beta   90.00
_cell.angle_gamma   90.00
#
_symmetry.space_group_name_H-M   'P 1'
#
loop_
_entity.id
_entity.type
_entity.pdbx_description
1 polymer ?
#
loop_
_entity_poly.entity_id
_entity_poly.type
_entity_poly.pdbx_seq_one_letter_code
_entity_poly.pdbx_strand_id
1 'polypeptide(L)'
;MAPKSHERRAIIVGGSIAGLFAGAFLRRIGWRVDIYERSSIELISRGVGIFATHLELLEALDKCGAGTVDIGVIVYKRLTFDRKGNVIAEKPQLQIVTSWDHLRLSLLKAIDRQHYHFGYAFERFEQDDNGVDVYFANGRRERADLLVGCDGFRSSVRGHVAPTVQPIYSGYYIWRGAPNETDLSSQTRQTMFPYYSFFVSGQLQALGYPISGANDELRAGHRRYNFGWYRVADTAELKQMCTDDQGREYEFGVPPPLVRKELIAQMRSEAEVLLPPQYIDCVHHIDQPFFTPVYDFCSASLVFGRMALVGDAASTPRPHIGFGVSKAGAEAQALAEALANHDDIDRALAAYNAARQPLSERIVSHSRMLGTQLGVGIQTDDDRRMAALLQTPKGIMDWIAMPNFLEMGTLTIRSKSL
;
A
#
# COMPACT_ATOMS: atom_id res chain seq x y z
N MET A 1 -40.73 28.57 2.30
CA MET A 1 -39.29 28.29 2.19
C MET A 1 -39.05 26.94 2.82
N ALA A 2 -38.66 25.93 2.03
CA ALA A 2 -38.20 24.66 2.59
C ALA A 2 -36.95 24.96 3.46
N PRO A 3 -36.78 24.29 4.62
CA PRO A 3 -35.57 24.45 5.39
C PRO A 3 -34.38 24.08 4.50
N LYS A 4 -33.38 24.95 4.45
CA LYS A 4 -32.11 24.61 3.78
C LYS A 4 -31.66 23.31 4.41
N SER A 5 -31.56 22.23 3.61
CA SER A 5 -30.96 20.99 4.05
C SER A 5 -29.59 21.33 4.64
N HIS A 6 -29.36 20.93 5.89
CA HIS A 6 -28.05 21.12 6.53
C HIS A 6 -27.01 20.46 5.64
N GLU A 7 -26.05 21.28 5.16
CA GLU A 7 -24.94 20.76 4.34
C GLU A 7 -24.07 19.86 5.21
N ARG A 8 -24.10 18.56 4.94
CA ARG A 8 -23.33 17.55 5.70
C ARG A 8 -21.84 17.79 5.56
N ARG A 9 -21.12 17.72 6.65
CA ARG A 9 -19.68 17.93 6.72
C ARG A 9 -18.94 16.66 7.17
N ALA A 10 -17.86 16.31 6.47
CA ALA A 10 -16.93 15.28 6.89
C ALA A 10 -15.54 15.88 7.15
N ILE A 11 -14.90 15.42 8.23
CA ILE A 11 -13.49 15.64 8.53
C ILE A 11 -12.74 14.36 8.20
N ILE A 12 -11.67 14.50 7.40
CA ILE A 12 -10.77 13.39 7.04
C ILE A 12 -9.44 13.62 7.74
N VAL A 13 -8.99 12.66 8.53
CA VAL A 13 -7.65 12.65 9.14
C VAL A 13 -6.72 11.78 8.33
N GLY A 14 -5.68 12.41 7.75
CA GLY A 14 -4.70 11.80 6.85
C GLY A 14 -4.90 12.19 5.39
N GLY A 15 -3.93 12.90 4.82
CA GLY A 15 -3.97 13.49 3.47
C GLY A 15 -3.26 12.66 2.39
N SER A 16 -3.01 11.36 2.64
CA SER A 16 -2.44 10.45 1.66
C SER A 16 -3.53 9.82 0.77
N ILE A 17 -3.21 8.79 0.01
CA ILE A 17 -4.06 8.19 -1.03
C ILE A 17 -5.46 7.85 -0.50
N ALA A 18 -5.59 7.21 0.66
CA ALA A 18 -6.89 6.87 1.25
C ALA A 18 -7.75 8.12 1.54
N GLY A 19 -7.14 9.15 2.13
CA GLY A 19 -7.84 10.41 2.43
C GLY A 19 -8.22 11.19 1.18
N LEU A 20 -7.40 11.16 0.15
CA LEU A 20 -7.70 11.78 -1.14
C LEU A 20 -8.88 11.08 -1.83
N PHE A 21 -8.91 9.74 -1.85
CA PHE A 21 -10.08 8.99 -2.34
C PHE A 21 -11.33 9.31 -1.53
N ALA A 22 -11.26 9.23 -0.20
CA ALA A 22 -12.41 9.54 0.65
C ALA A 22 -12.93 10.98 0.42
N GLY A 23 -12.01 11.95 0.33
CA GLY A 23 -12.35 13.34 0.04
C GLY A 23 -13.01 13.53 -1.31
N ALA A 24 -12.45 12.93 -2.36
CA ALA A 24 -12.98 13.02 -3.71
C ALA A 24 -14.38 12.40 -3.80
N PHE A 25 -14.60 11.20 -3.25
CA PHE A 25 -15.88 10.52 -3.29
C PHE A 25 -16.95 11.24 -2.46
N LEU A 26 -16.66 11.68 -1.23
CA LEU A 26 -17.62 12.36 -0.37
C LEU A 26 -18.05 13.73 -0.97
N ARG A 27 -17.14 14.46 -1.59
CA ARG A 27 -17.47 15.70 -2.32
C ARG A 27 -18.44 15.43 -3.49
N ARG A 28 -18.26 14.34 -4.22
CA ARG A 28 -19.16 14.00 -5.34
C ARG A 28 -20.60 13.70 -4.93
N ILE A 29 -20.82 13.25 -3.72
CA ILE A 29 -22.16 13.08 -3.15
C ILE A 29 -22.68 14.32 -2.40
N GLY A 30 -22.00 15.47 -2.56
CA GLY A 30 -22.46 16.77 -2.03
C GLY A 30 -22.08 17.08 -0.59
N TRP A 31 -21.12 16.36 0.00
CA TRP A 31 -20.62 16.68 1.33
C TRP A 31 -19.56 17.78 1.28
N ARG A 32 -19.57 18.66 2.25
CA ARG A 32 -18.43 19.53 2.55
C ARG A 32 -17.35 18.67 3.21
N VAL A 33 -16.13 18.71 2.68
CA VAL A 33 -15.02 17.87 3.13
C VAL A 33 -13.80 18.72 3.42
N ASP A 34 -13.21 18.53 4.61
CA ASP A 34 -11.93 19.10 5.01
C ASP A 34 -10.95 17.96 5.34
N ILE A 35 -9.77 17.95 4.70
CA ILE A 35 -8.71 16.95 4.89
C ILE A 35 -7.61 17.55 5.74
N TYR A 36 -7.25 16.87 6.82
CA TYR A 36 -6.22 17.30 7.78
C TYR A 36 -5.02 16.35 7.75
N GLU A 37 -3.87 16.87 7.35
CA GLU A 37 -2.61 16.15 7.25
C GLU A 37 -1.65 16.61 8.36
N ARG A 38 -1.04 15.65 9.07
CA ARG A 38 -0.10 15.94 10.17
C ARG A 38 1.22 16.55 9.72
N SER A 39 1.68 16.23 8.49
CA SER A 39 2.87 16.84 7.91
C SER A 39 2.66 18.34 7.77
N SER A 40 3.67 19.13 8.13
CA SER A 40 3.67 20.59 7.93
C SER A 40 4.06 20.99 6.51
N ILE A 41 4.53 20.05 5.73
CA ILE A 41 4.96 20.24 4.33
C ILE A 41 4.27 19.22 3.44
N GLU A 42 4.29 19.49 2.14
CA GLU A 42 3.79 18.56 1.13
C GLU A 42 4.44 17.17 1.29
N LEU A 43 3.63 16.11 1.16
CA LEU A 43 4.13 14.75 1.20
C LEU A 43 4.98 14.49 -0.04
N ILE A 44 6.30 14.44 0.15
CA ILE A 44 7.27 14.21 -0.91
C ILE A 44 7.58 12.72 -1.01
N SER A 45 7.94 12.32 -2.22
CA SER A 45 8.28 11.00 -2.68
C SER A 45 8.67 9.99 -1.61
N ARG A 46 7.93 8.90 -1.57
CA ARG A 46 8.32 7.72 -0.80
C ARG A 46 8.94 6.63 -1.68
N GLY A 47 9.14 6.92 -2.98
CA GLY A 47 9.87 6.05 -3.92
C GLY A 47 9.33 4.62 -4.03
N VAL A 48 8.05 4.39 -3.73
CA VAL A 48 7.46 3.06 -3.68
C VAL A 48 6.59 2.85 -4.92
N GLY A 49 6.84 1.73 -5.60
CA GLY A 49 5.99 1.28 -6.70
C GLY A 49 4.63 0.79 -6.21
N ILE A 50 3.61 1.01 -7.02
CA ILE A 50 2.23 0.58 -6.84
C ILE A 50 1.78 -0.23 -8.04
N PHE A 51 0.98 -1.24 -7.77
CA PHE A 51 0.31 -2.03 -8.78
C PHE A 51 -1.05 -1.40 -9.10
N ALA A 52 -1.24 -0.92 -10.34
CA ALA A 52 -2.41 -0.14 -10.73
C ALA A 52 -3.37 -0.89 -11.67
N THR A 53 -3.19 -2.19 -11.88
CA THR A 53 -3.98 -2.98 -12.82
C THR A 53 -5.31 -3.48 -12.23
N HIS A 54 -5.51 -3.40 -10.92
CA HIS A 54 -6.74 -3.86 -10.30
C HIS A 54 -7.94 -3.06 -10.80
N LEU A 55 -8.99 -3.76 -11.20
CA LEU A 55 -10.21 -3.13 -11.72
C LEU A 55 -10.81 -2.15 -10.70
N GLU A 56 -10.82 -2.53 -9.43
CA GLU A 56 -11.32 -1.70 -8.34
C GLU A 56 -10.58 -0.36 -8.21
N LEU A 57 -9.26 -0.34 -8.49
CA LEU A 57 -8.50 0.90 -8.49
C LEU A 57 -8.84 1.77 -9.68
N LEU A 58 -8.89 1.18 -10.89
CA LEU A 58 -9.22 1.91 -12.11
C LEU A 58 -10.63 2.51 -12.04
N GLU A 59 -11.60 1.71 -11.57
CA GLU A 59 -12.97 2.20 -11.34
C GLU A 59 -13.03 3.31 -10.30
N ALA A 60 -12.32 3.18 -9.19
CA ALA A 60 -12.28 4.20 -8.16
C ALA A 60 -11.66 5.51 -8.68
N LEU A 61 -10.60 5.44 -9.46
CA LEU A 61 -9.95 6.61 -10.08
C LEU A 61 -10.88 7.32 -11.07
N ASP A 62 -11.56 6.56 -11.93
CA ASP A 62 -12.52 7.10 -12.88
C ASP A 62 -13.70 7.74 -12.16
N LYS A 63 -14.34 7.00 -11.28
CA LYS A 63 -15.51 7.45 -10.52
C LYS A 63 -15.21 8.64 -9.59
N CYS A 64 -14.03 8.75 -9.02
CA CYS A 64 -13.68 9.90 -8.17
C CYS A 64 -13.25 11.14 -8.98
N GLY A 65 -13.06 11.02 -10.29
CA GLY A 65 -12.68 12.11 -11.18
C GLY A 65 -11.17 12.38 -11.28
N ALA A 66 -10.33 11.47 -10.77
CA ALA A 66 -8.89 11.56 -10.94
C ALA A 66 -8.43 11.13 -12.36
N GLY A 67 -9.26 10.33 -13.04
CA GLY A 67 -8.97 9.80 -14.37
C GLY A 67 -8.02 8.62 -14.36
N THR A 68 -7.98 7.89 -15.48
CA THR A 68 -7.14 6.69 -15.65
C THR A 68 -6.14 6.81 -16.80
N VAL A 69 -6.13 7.96 -17.49
CA VAL A 69 -5.18 8.23 -18.58
C VAL A 69 -3.80 8.48 -17.97
N ASP A 70 -2.78 7.84 -18.56
CA ASP A 70 -1.38 7.97 -18.13
C ASP A 70 -1.16 7.67 -16.63
N ILE A 71 -1.93 6.72 -16.06
CA ILE A 71 -1.85 6.37 -14.64
C ILE A 71 -0.54 5.65 -14.26
N GLY A 72 0.22 5.18 -15.24
CA GLY A 72 1.49 4.47 -15.01
C GLY A 72 2.10 3.88 -16.26
N VAL A 73 3.12 3.06 -16.05
CA VAL A 73 3.84 2.35 -17.11
C VAL A 73 3.14 1.03 -17.42
N ILE A 74 2.93 0.73 -18.70
CA ILE A 74 2.38 -0.54 -19.15
C ILE A 74 3.50 -1.55 -19.30
N VAL A 75 3.33 -2.73 -18.70
CA VAL A 75 4.17 -3.91 -18.88
C VAL A 75 3.32 -5.06 -19.44
N TYR A 76 3.89 -5.84 -20.35
CA TYR A 76 3.13 -6.85 -21.13
C TYR A 76 3.36 -8.29 -20.67
N LYS A 77 4.42 -8.49 -19.89
CA LYS A 77 4.82 -9.81 -19.41
C LYS A 77 5.35 -9.77 -18.00
N ARG A 78 5.24 -10.91 -17.34
CA ARG A 78 5.99 -11.27 -16.14
C ARG A 78 7.14 -12.19 -16.51
N LEU A 79 8.30 -12.02 -15.87
CA LEU A 79 9.49 -12.84 -16.04
C LEU A 79 9.96 -13.37 -14.70
N THR A 80 10.53 -14.58 -14.71
CA THR A 80 11.31 -15.09 -13.57
C THR A 80 12.74 -15.38 -14.03
N PHE A 81 13.71 -14.84 -13.31
CA PHE A 81 15.13 -15.07 -13.57
C PHE A 81 15.68 -16.22 -12.74
N ASP A 82 16.69 -16.92 -13.27
CA ASP A 82 17.59 -17.75 -12.45
C ASP A 82 18.71 -16.88 -11.82
N ARG A 83 19.55 -17.52 -10.99
CA ARG A 83 20.67 -16.83 -10.33
C ARG A 83 21.71 -16.26 -11.31
N LYS A 84 21.79 -16.80 -12.52
CA LYS A 84 22.71 -16.35 -13.58
C LYS A 84 22.13 -15.22 -14.43
N GLY A 85 20.87 -14.83 -14.18
CA GLY A 85 20.17 -13.81 -14.94
C GLY A 85 19.50 -14.29 -16.20
N ASN A 86 19.40 -15.61 -16.41
CA ASN A 86 18.62 -16.16 -17.52
C ASN A 86 17.13 -16.13 -17.19
N VAL A 87 16.29 -15.84 -18.18
CA VAL A 87 14.84 -15.98 -18.05
C VAL A 87 14.49 -17.47 -18.09
N ILE A 88 13.93 -17.97 -16.99
CA ILE A 88 13.54 -19.39 -16.82
C ILE A 88 12.03 -19.62 -16.89
N ALA A 89 11.24 -18.56 -16.82
CA ALA A 89 9.79 -18.59 -17.05
C ALA A 89 9.27 -17.23 -17.49
N GLU A 90 8.26 -17.27 -18.35
CA GLU A 90 7.54 -16.09 -18.84
C GLU A 90 6.04 -16.31 -18.72
N LYS A 91 5.31 -15.22 -18.47
CA LYS A 91 3.85 -15.20 -18.50
C LYS A 91 3.37 -13.92 -19.19
N PRO A 92 2.64 -14.01 -20.32
CA PRO A 92 1.93 -12.87 -20.88
C PRO A 92 0.92 -12.34 -19.85
N GLN A 93 1.08 -11.09 -19.45
CA GLN A 93 0.20 -10.43 -18.49
C GLN A 93 0.30 -8.92 -18.69
N LEU A 94 -0.75 -8.33 -19.26
CA LEU A 94 -0.86 -6.88 -19.34
C LEU A 94 -1.08 -6.31 -17.95
N GLN A 95 -0.25 -5.36 -17.56
CA GLN A 95 -0.30 -4.72 -16.25
C GLN A 95 0.04 -3.24 -16.35
N ILE A 96 -0.58 -2.44 -15.48
CA ILE A 96 -0.21 -1.05 -15.25
C ILE A 96 0.47 -0.98 -13.91
N VAL A 97 1.67 -0.42 -13.88
CA VAL A 97 2.46 -0.22 -12.67
C VAL A 97 2.82 1.26 -12.55
N THR A 98 2.80 1.79 -11.33
CA THR A 98 2.95 3.23 -11.11
C THR A 98 3.75 3.50 -9.84
N SER A 99 4.05 4.78 -9.58
CA SER A 99 4.61 5.21 -8.31
C SER A 99 3.51 5.76 -7.38
N TRP A 100 3.80 5.74 -6.07
CA TRP A 100 2.95 6.37 -5.08
C TRP A 100 2.74 7.87 -5.37
N ASP A 101 3.81 8.55 -5.81
CA ASP A 101 3.78 9.98 -6.12
C ASP A 101 2.85 10.29 -7.29
N HIS A 102 2.99 9.53 -8.39
CA HIS A 102 2.18 9.69 -9.59
C HIS A 102 0.69 9.55 -9.29
N LEU A 103 0.33 8.48 -8.56
CA LEU A 103 -1.06 8.24 -8.17
C LEU A 103 -1.59 9.33 -7.23
N ARG A 104 -0.78 9.75 -6.25
CA ARG A 104 -1.16 10.84 -5.34
C ARG A 104 -1.40 12.15 -6.09
N LEU A 105 -0.52 12.52 -7.02
CA LEU A 105 -0.66 13.73 -7.83
C LEU A 105 -1.92 13.68 -8.69
N SER A 106 -2.27 12.53 -9.25
CA SER A 106 -3.52 12.34 -9.99
C SER A 106 -4.74 12.55 -9.11
N LEU A 107 -4.76 11.97 -7.90
CA LEU A 107 -5.86 12.16 -6.94
C LEU A 107 -5.97 13.60 -6.43
N LEU A 108 -4.86 14.31 -6.26
CA LEU A 108 -4.87 15.71 -5.82
C LEU A 108 -5.58 16.64 -6.81
N LYS A 109 -5.65 16.28 -8.10
CA LYS A 109 -6.41 17.04 -9.11
C LYS A 109 -7.92 17.03 -8.83
N ALA A 110 -8.42 16.01 -8.13
CA ALA A 110 -9.83 15.90 -7.74
C ALA A 110 -10.16 16.63 -6.43
N ILE A 111 -9.17 17.18 -5.72
CA ILE A 111 -9.31 17.85 -4.43
C ILE A 111 -9.11 19.36 -4.58
N ASP A 112 -10.00 20.13 -3.99
CA ASP A 112 -9.80 21.58 -3.84
C ASP A 112 -8.79 21.86 -2.72
N ARG A 113 -7.67 22.49 -3.07
CA ARG A 113 -6.55 22.75 -2.17
C ARG A 113 -6.92 23.59 -0.94
N GLN A 114 -7.95 24.43 -1.01
CA GLN A 114 -8.41 25.21 0.14
C GLN A 114 -8.96 24.36 1.28
N HIS A 115 -9.37 23.12 0.99
CA HIS A 115 -9.89 22.14 1.95
C HIS A 115 -8.84 21.09 2.36
N TYR A 116 -7.58 21.29 2.01
CA TYR A 116 -6.48 20.43 2.41
C TYR A 116 -5.54 21.20 3.35
N HIS A 117 -5.52 20.79 4.63
CA HIS A 117 -4.87 21.49 5.71
C HIS A 117 -3.64 20.73 6.21
N PHE A 118 -2.47 21.39 6.18
CA PHE A 118 -1.21 20.84 6.67
C PHE A 118 -0.93 21.24 8.13
N GLY A 119 -0.13 20.42 8.86
CA GLY A 119 0.28 20.68 10.22
C GLY A 119 -0.77 20.37 11.29
N TYR A 120 -1.71 19.48 10.96
CA TYR A 120 -2.80 19.09 11.85
C TYR A 120 -2.63 17.61 12.28
N ALA A 121 -1.82 17.37 13.30
CA ALA A 121 -1.73 16.05 13.93
C ALA A 121 -2.98 15.80 14.78
N PHE A 122 -3.68 14.69 14.49
CA PHE A 122 -4.86 14.26 15.27
C PHE A 122 -4.42 13.94 16.71
N GLU A 123 -5.23 14.39 17.67
CA GLU A 123 -5.03 14.12 19.10
C GLU A 123 -6.11 13.18 19.63
N ARG A 124 -7.38 13.59 19.52
CA ARG A 124 -8.54 12.83 19.99
C ARG A 124 -9.83 13.31 19.30
N PHE A 125 -10.90 12.60 19.49
CA PHE A 125 -12.24 13.08 19.16
C PHE A 125 -13.25 12.73 20.25
N GLU A 126 -14.35 13.46 20.26
CA GLU A 126 -15.55 13.21 21.04
C GLU A 126 -16.74 13.16 20.08
N GLN A 127 -17.77 12.40 20.39
CA GLN A 127 -18.96 12.32 19.55
C GLN A 127 -20.25 12.28 20.37
N ASP A 128 -21.30 12.78 19.76
CA ASP A 128 -22.67 12.75 20.26
C ASP A 128 -23.64 12.35 19.12
N ASP A 129 -24.96 12.34 19.41
CA ASP A 129 -26.00 11.98 18.43
C ASP A 129 -26.03 12.92 17.20
N ASN A 130 -25.42 14.11 17.29
CA ASN A 130 -25.50 15.16 16.27
C ASN A 130 -24.18 15.38 15.52
N GLY A 131 -23.05 14.70 15.89
CA GLY A 131 -21.80 14.89 15.21
C GLY A 131 -20.57 14.47 15.99
N VAL A 132 -19.42 14.85 15.48
CA VAL A 132 -18.11 14.54 16.02
C VAL A 132 -17.27 15.81 16.16
N ASP A 133 -16.67 16.01 17.32
CA ASP A 133 -15.68 17.05 17.61
C ASP A 133 -14.28 16.46 17.51
N VAL A 134 -13.46 16.98 16.62
CA VAL A 134 -12.09 16.50 16.38
C VAL A 134 -11.10 17.52 16.93
N TYR A 135 -10.14 17.06 17.72
CA TYR A 135 -9.11 17.88 18.35
C TYR A 135 -7.75 17.56 17.75
N PHE A 136 -6.99 18.60 17.48
CA PHE A 136 -5.65 18.52 16.89
C PHE A 136 -4.59 19.04 17.87
N ALA A 137 -3.38 18.48 17.80
CA ALA A 137 -2.26 18.82 18.69
C ALA A 137 -1.83 20.30 18.64
N ASN A 138 -2.22 21.03 17.57
CA ASN A 138 -2.01 22.48 17.49
C ASN A 138 -3.08 23.32 18.22
N GLY A 139 -3.97 22.70 19.00
CA GLY A 139 -5.04 23.33 19.76
C GLY A 139 -6.31 23.63 18.95
N ARG A 140 -6.33 23.31 17.66
CA ARG A 140 -7.54 23.49 16.82
C ARG A 140 -8.59 22.43 17.17
N ARG A 141 -9.86 22.86 17.20
CA ARG A 141 -11.03 22.00 17.29
C ARG A 141 -11.93 22.24 16.08
N GLU A 142 -12.44 21.17 15.50
CA GLU A 142 -13.36 21.21 14.38
C GLU A 142 -14.55 20.26 14.66
N ARG A 143 -15.77 20.66 14.23
CA ARG A 143 -16.97 19.83 14.34
C ARG A 143 -17.47 19.42 12.96
N ALA A 144 -17.93 18.17 12.84
CA ALA A 144 -18.50 17.62 11.62
C ALA A 144 -19.60 16.59 11.93
N ASP A 145 -20.31 16.13 10.89
CA ASP A 145 -21.27 15.05 10.98
C ASP A 145 -20.61 13.68 10.97
N LEU A 146 -19.41 13.59 10.38
CA LEU A 146 -18.64 12.35 10.19
C LEU A 146 -17.13 12.62 10.33
N LEU A 147 -16.42 11.72 11.02
CA LEU A 147 -14.97 11.59 11.00
C LEU A 147 -14.55 10.40 10.15
N VAL A 148 -13.59 10.59 9.24
CA VAL A 148 -12.99 9.49 8.48
C VAL A 148 -11.50 9.40 8.80
N GLY A 149 -11.08 8.29 9.43
CA GLY A 149 -9.69 7.98 9.75
C GLY A 149 -8.99 7.35 8.54
N CYS A 150 -8.10 8.12 7.90
CA CYS A 150 -7.30 7.75 6.73
C CYS A 150 -5.79 7.91 7.00
N ASP A 151 -5.38 7.94 8.25
CA ASP A 151 -4.03 8.29 8.73
C ASP A 151 -3.03 7.12 8.67
N GLY A 152 -3.39 6.07 7.93
CA GLY A 152 -2.51 5.02 7.48
C GLY A 152 -2.19 3.97 8.55
N PHE A 153 -1.14 3.21 8.30
CA PHE A 153 -0.70 2.07 9.09
C PHE A 153 -0.56 2.38 10.60
N ARG A 154 0.01 3.54 10.95
CA ARG A 154 0.19 4.02 12.34
C ARG A 154 -0.96 4.91 12.79
N SER A 155 -2.18 4.54 12.45
CA SER A 155 -3.37 5.36 12.69
C SER A 155 -3.54 5.73 14.17
N SER A 156 -3.49 7.02 14.45
CA SER A 156 -3.83 7.58 15.76
C SER A 156 -5.34 7.52 15.99
N VAL A 157 -6.14 7.66 14.91
CA VAL A 157 -7.59 7.53 14.98
C VAL A 157 -7.98 6.11 15.39
N ARG A 158 -7.41 5.07 14.76
CA ARG A 158 -7.61 3.67 15.17
C ARG A 158 -7.17 3.44 16.61
N GLY A 159 -5.98 3.94 16.97
CA GLY A 159 -5.45 3.81 18.33
C GLY A 159 -6.38 4.35 19.42
N HIS A 160 -7.17 5.38 19.09
CA HIS A 160 -8.14 5.96 20.00
C HIS A 160 -9.37 5.07 20.23
N VAL A 161 -9.86 4.37 19.20
CA VAL A 161 -11.13 3.60 19.26
C VAL A 161 -10.93 2.09 19.40
N ALA A 162 -9.80 1.59 18.95
CA ALA A 162 -9.47 0.17 18.97
C ALA A 162 -7.99 -0.06 19.39
N PRO A 163 -7.61 0.35 20.62
CA PRO A 163 -6.21 0.34 21.07
C PRO A 163 -5.61 -1.08 21.15
N THR A 164 -6.43 -2.12 21.17
CA THR A 164 -5.99 -3.50 21.16
C THR A 164 -5.64 -4.02 19.75
N VAL A 165 -6.04 -3.30 18.70
CA VAL A 165 -5.70 -3.66 17.31
C VAL A 165 -4.32 -3.12 16.98
N GLN A 166 -3.31 -3.97 17.18
CA GLN A 166 -1.92 -3.64 16.94
C GLN A 166 -1.39 -4.35 15.70
N PRO A 167 -0.50 -3.70 14.92
CA PRO A 167 0.20 -4.36 13.82
C PRO A 167 1.06 -5.52 14.31
N ILE A 168 1.01 -6.64 13.58
CA ILE A 168 1.78 -7.86 13.89
C ILE A 168 2.93 -7.96 12.89
N TYR A 169 4.16 -8.06 13.39
CA TYR A 169 5.34 -8.28 12.56
C TYR A 169 5.28 -9.64 11.87
N SER A 170 5.55 -9.65 10.59
CA SER A 170 5.39 -10.85 9.75
C SER A 170 6.61 -11.77 9.72
N GLY A 171 7.71 -11.44 10.42
CA GLY A 171 8.96 -12.21 10.43
C GLY A 171 9.89 -11.90 9.26
N TYR A 172 9.64 -10.83 8.49
CA TYR A 172 10.48 -10.43 7.36
C TYR A 172 10.32 -8.95 7.03
N TYR A 173 11.26 -8.45 6.22
CA TYR A 173 11.33 -7.07 5.74
C TYR A 173 11.62 -7.02 4.25
N ILE A 174 11.52 -5.85 3.65
CA ILE A 174 11.80 -5.61 2.24
C ILE A 174 12.87 -4.52 2.13
N TRP A 175 14.01 -4.82 1.51
CA TRP A 175 14.88 -3.80 0.96
C TRP A 175 14.23 -3.16 -0.27
N ARG A 176 14.30 -1.84 -0.36
CA ARG A 176 13.66 -1.05 -1.41
C ARG A 176 14.59 0.00 -1.96
N GLY A 177 14.34 0.34 -3.21
CA GLY A 177 14.97 1.45 -3.89
C GLY A 177 14.41 1.62 -5.28
N ALA A 178 14.78 2.70 -5.93
CA ALA A 178 14.31 3.00 -7.27
C ALA A 178 15.41 3.70 -8.10
N PRO A 179 16.38 2.93 -8.65
CA PRO A 179 17.41 3.50 -9.49
C PRO A 179 16.82 4.09 -10.76
N ASN A 180 17.45 5.14 -11.30
CA ASN A 180 17.02 5.73 -12.57
C ASN A 180 17.31 4.79 -13.74
N GLU A 181 16.46 4.81 -14.74
CA GLU A 181 16.62 4.01 -15.96
C GLU A 181 17.96 4.27 -16.65
N THR A 182 18.43 5.52 -16.68
CA THR A 182 19.67 5.94 -17.33
C THR A 182 20.94 5.41 -16.66
N ASP A 183 20.89 5.14 -15.36
CA ASP A 183 22.05 4.75 -14.57
C ASP A 183 22.37 3.25 -14.71
N LEU A 184 21.37 2.46 -15.13
CA LEU A 184 21.50 1.02 -15.29
C LEU A 184 22.16 0.65 -16.62
N SER A 185 22.83 -0.53 -16.64
CA SER A 185 23.43 -1.08 -17.85
C SER A 185 22.39 -1.27 -18.98
N SER A 186 22.84 -1.21 -20.22
CA SER A 186 21.94 -1.44 -21.37
C SER A 186 21.31 -2.83 -21.34
N GLN A 187 22.02 -3.85 -20.86
CA GLN A 187 21.50 -5.20 -20.69
C GLN A 187 20.37 -5.24 -19.66
N THR A 188 20.55 -4.62 -18.48
CA THR A 188 19.52 -4.55 -17.45
C THR A 188 18.29 -3.82 -17.94
N ARG A 189 18.47 -2.67 -18.62
CA ARG A 189 17.34 -1.92 -19.19
C ARG A 189 16.52 -2.75 -20.17
N GLN A 190 17.17 -3.46 -21.08
CA GLN A 190 16.49 -4.26 -22.10
C GLN A 190 15.74 -5.46 -21.51
N THR A 191 16.27 -6.06 -20.44
CA THR A 191 15.72 -7.29 -19.85
C THR A 191 14.72 -7.04 -18.72
N MET A 192 14.67 -5.84 -18.14
CA MET A 192 13.82 -5.56 -16.98
C MET A 192 12.72 -4.51 -17.25
N PHE A 193 13.03 -3.39 -17.92
CA PHE A 193 12.09 -2.27 -18.03
C PHE A 193 10.80 -2.55 -18.83
N PRO A 194 10.75 -3.46 -19.80
CA PRO A 194 9.49 -3.83 -20.44
C PRO A 194 8.61 -4.76 -19.59
N TYR A 195 9.08 -5.22 -18.43
CA TYR A 195 8.50 -6.36 -17.73
C TYR A 195 8.34 -6.14 -16.22
N TYR A 196 7.44 -6.94 -15.63
CA TYR A 196 7.41 -7.18 -14.21
C TYR A 196 8.26 -8.43 -13.91
N SER A 197 9.37 -8.27 -13.25
CA SER A 197 10.34 -9.34 -13.04
C SER A 197 10.33 -9.88 -11.62
N PHE A 198 10.69 -11.17 -11.51
CA PHE A 198 10.82 -11.91 -10.24
C PHE A 198 12.12 -12.70 -10.20
N PHE A 199 12.57 -12.92 -8.98
CA PHE A 199 13.57 -13.92 -8.63
C PHE A 199 13.17 -14.57 -7.31
N VAL A 200 13.20 -15.90 -7.25
CA VAL A 200 12.90 -16.67 -6.04
C VAL A 200 13.99 -17.73 -5.82
N SER A 201 14.44 -17.85 -4.58
CA SER A 201 15.43 -18.87 -4.18
C SER A 201 15.31 -19.12 -2.67
N GLY A 202 14.79 -20.30 -2.27
CA GLY A 202 14.57 -20.59 -0.87
C GLY A 202 13.66 -19.56 -0.19
N GLN A 203 14.11 -19.00 0.93
CA GLN A 203 13.40 -17.96 1.70
C GLN A 203 13.68 -16.53 1.20
N LEU A 204 13.98 -16.37 -0.08
CA LEU A 204 14.32 -15.11 -0.71
C LEU A 204 13.41 -14.85 -1.89
N GLN A 205 12.90 -13.62 -1.98
CA GLN A 205 12.16 -13.13 -3.13
C GLN A 205 12.67 -11.75 -3.51
N ALA A 206 13.04 -11.56 -4.77
CA ALA A 206 13.21 -10.22 -5.34
C ALA A 206 12.18 -10.01 -6.45
N LEU A 207 11.75 -8.77 -6.62
CA LEU A 207 10.83 -8.35 -7.66
C LEU A 207 11.13 -6.92 -8.09
N GLY A 208 10.68 -6.58 -9.28
CA GLY A 208 10.77 -5.22 -9.74
C GLY A 208 9.96 -4.95 -11.00
N TYR A 209 9.71 -3.67 -11.23
CA TYR A 209 8.97 -3.16 -12.37
C TYR A 209 9.25 -1.67 -12.59
N PRO A 210 9.09 -1.14 -13.83
CA PRO A 210 9.29 0.28 -14.09
C PRO A 210 8.20 1.13 -13.42
N ILE A 211 8.58 2.31 -12.96
CA ILE A 211 7.67 3.32 -12.41
C ILE A 211 8.01 4.69 -12.99
N SER A 212 7.17 5.69 -12.73
CA SER A 212 7.48 7.06 -13.12
C SER A 212 8.84 7.52 -12.57
N GLY A 213 9.54 8.30 -13.36
CA GLY A 213 10.82 8.92 -13.00
C GLY A 213 10.67 10.16 -12.14
N ALA A 214 11.72 10.96 -12.09
CA ALA A 214 11.67 12.31 -11.53
C ALA A 214 10.65 13.17 -12.30
N ASN A 215 10.04 14.12 -11.62
CA ASN A 215 9.02 14.99 -12.22
C ASN A 215 7.83 14.24 -12.85
N ASP A 216 7.54 13.05 -12.36
CA ASP A 216 6.39 12.24 -12.77
C ASP A 216 6.44 11.72 -14.23
N GLU A 217 7.63 11.58 -14.78
CA GLU A 217 7.87 11.24 -16.19
C GLU A 217 7.69 9.74 -16.46
N LEU A 218 6.82 9.38 -17.43
CA LEU A 218 6.53 7.99 -17.81
C LEU A 218 7.28 7.50 -19.05
N ARG A 219 7.94 8.41 -19.81
CA ARG A 219 8.63 8.08 -21.07
C ARG A 219 9.83 7.17 -20.81
N ALA A 220 10.08 6.24 -21.75
CA ALA A 220 11.29 5.43 -21.75
C ALA A 220 12.55 6.30 -21.70
N GLY A 221 13.55 5.89 -20.94
CA GLY A 221 14.76 6.65 -20.67
C GLY A 221 14.67 7.66 -19.53
N HIS A 222 13.47 7.91 -19.00
CA HIS A 222 13.22 8.86 -17.90
C HIS A 222 12.58 8.23 -16.68
N ARG A 223 12.38 6.92 -16.70
CA ARG A 223 11.71 6.15 -15.64
C ARG A 223 12.68 5.75 -14.54
N ARG A 224 12.15 5.20 -13.47
CA ARG A 224 12.88 4.49 -12.42
C ARG A 224 12.43 3.04 -12.39
N TYR A 225 13.24 2.19 -11.80
CA TYR A 225 12.90 0.78 -11.60
C TYR A 225 12.60 0.52 -10.13
N ASN A 226 11.34 0.29 -9.76
CA ASN A 226 10.99 -0.11 -8.41
C ASN A 226 11.60 -1.47 -8.11
N PHE A 227 12.50 -1.50 -7.15
CA PHE A 227 13.18 -2.70 -6.65
C PHE A 227 12.67 -3.07 -5.27
N GLY A 228 12.37 -4.34 -5.07
CA GLY A 228 12.00 -4.92 -3.78
C GLY A 228 12.69 -6.26 -3.57
N TRP A 229 13.34 -6.42 -2.41
CA TRP A 229 14.03 -7.65 -2.02
C TRP A 229 13.60 -8.06 -0.62
N TYR A 230 12.82 -9.13 -0.53
CA TYR A 230 12.32 -9.69 0.73
C TYR A 230 13.38 -10.55 1.42
N ARG A 231 13.54 -10.34 2.73
CA ARG A 231 14.48 -11.04 3.58
C ARG A 231 13.82 -11.36 4.92
N VAL A 232 14.06 -12.56 5.41
CA VAL A 232 13.63 -12.99 6.75
C VAL A 232 14.53 -12.33 7.80
N ALA A 233 13.94 -11.89 8.90
CA ALA A 233 14.64 -11.47 10.10
C ALA A 233 13.76 -11.79 11.32
N ASP A 234 14.35 -12.28 12.38
CA ASP A 234 13.63 -12.41 13.64
C ASP A 234 13.44 -11.05 14.33
N THR A 235 12.73 -11.04 15.44
CA THR A 235 12.44 -9.78 16.16
C THR A 235 13.70 -9.11 16.73
N ALA A 236 14.71 -9.88 17.12
CA ALA A 236 15.94 -9.34 17.68
C ALA A 236 16.81 -8.71 16.58
N GLU A 237 16.93 -9.39 15.43
CA GLU A 237 17.60 -8.87 14.24
C GLU A 237 16.92 -7.61 13.73
N LEU A 238 15.58 -7.63 13.63
CA LEU A 238 14.81 -6.45 13.21
C LEU A 238 15.04 -5.27 14.14
N LYS A 239 15.05 -5.48 15.46
CA LYS A 239 15.31 -4.44 16.43
C LYS A 239 16.69 -3.78 16.23
N GLN A 240 17.72 -4.61 15.98
CA GLN A 240 19.06 -4.11 15.66
C GLN A 240 19.08 -3.31 14.36
N MET A 241 18.38 -3.77 13.32
CA MET A 241 18.26 -3.05 12.05
C MET A 241 17.51 -1.72 12.22
N CYS A 242 16.49 -1.70 13.08
CA CYS A 242 15.68 -0.51 13.37
C CYS A 242 16.32 0.45 14.36
N THR A 243 17.61 0.34 14.65
CA THR A 243 18.38 1.24 15.48
C THR A 243 19.35 2.07 14.61
N ASP A 244 19.34 3.40 14.74
CA ASP A 244 20.24 4.30 13.99
C ASP A 244 21.64 4.40 14.62
N ASP A 245 22.53 5.18 14.00
CA ASP A 245 23.91 5.39 14.47
C ASP A 245 24.02 6.09 15.84
N GLN A 246 22.92 6.71 16.30
CA GLN A 246 22.86 7.35 17.63
C GLN A 246 22.27 6.43 18.70
N GLY A 247 21.93 5.18 18.33
CA GLY A 247 21.30 4.22 19.24
C GLY A 247 19.81 4.45 19.46
N ARG A 248 19.16 5.29 18.65
CA ARG A 248 17.72 5.50 18.72
C ARG A 248 16.99 4.37 18.01
N GLU A 249 16.08 3.73 18.72
CA GLU A 249 15.22 2.67 18.19
C GLU A 249 13.97 3.26 17.50
N TYR A 250 13.58 2.64 16.38
CA TYR A 250 12.39 2.97 15.59
C TYR A 250 11.48 1.75 15.49
N GLU A 251 10.31 1.82 16.06
CA GLU A 251 9.37 0.69 16.17
C GLU A 251 8.99 0.06 14.81
N PHE A 252 8.80 0.89 13.77
CA PHE A 252 8.28 0.43 12.47
C PHE A 252 9.23 0.68 11.29
N GLY A 253 10.51 0.81 11.56
CA GLY A 253 11.54 1.03 10.54
C GLY A 253 12.17 2.42 10.60
N VAL A 254 13.44 2.47 10.25
CA VAL A 254 14.28 3.68 10.27
C VAL A 254 13.92 4.57 9.08
N PRO A 255 13.81 5.89 9.26
CA PRO A 255 13.72 6.82 8.13
C PRO A 255 14.90 6.62 7.16
N PRO A 256 14.67 6.63 5.83
CA PRO A 256 15.70 6.29 4.85
C PRO A 256 17.06 6.97 5.06
N PRO A 257 17.16 8.28 5.37
CA PRO A 257 18.45 8.94 5.58
C PRO A 257 19.20 8.49 6.82
N LEU A 258 18.51 7.81 7.76
CA LEU A 258 19.07 7.34 9.05
C LEU A 258 19.38 5.84 9.04
N VAL A 259 19.18 5.14 7.92
CA VAL A 259 19.62 3.74 7.77
C VAL A 259 21.14 3.69 7.85
N ARG A 260 21.67 2.90 8.76
CA ARG A 260 23.12 2.79 9.01
C ARG A 260 23.86 2.36 7.75
N LYS A 261 25.01 2.97 7.49
CA LYS A 261 25.85 2.70 6.30
C LYS A 261 26.34 1.25 6.26
N GLU A 262 26.61 0.66 7.41
CA GLU A 262 27.05 -0.73 7.54
C GLU A 262 25.96 -1.69 7.07
N LEU A 263 24.69 -1.44 7.39
CA LEU A 263 23.56 -2.24 6.89
C LEU A 263 23.41 -2.13 5.38
N ILE A 264 23.63 -0.94 4.81
CA ILE A 264 23.61 -0.73 3.35
C ILE A 264 24.80 -1.46 2.69
N ALA A 265 25.98 -1.39 3.27
CA ALA A 265 27.16 -2.09 2.77
C ALA A 265 26.98 -3.61 2.83
N GLN A 266 26.45 -4.13 3.94
CA GLN A 266 26.10 -5.54 4.09
C GLN A 266 25.07 -5.96 3.04
N MET A 267 23.99 -5.22 2.86
CA MET A 267 22.96 -5.49 1.84
C MET A 267 23.56 -5.57 0.44
N ARG A 268 24.47 -4.65 0.07
CA ARG A 268 25.16 -4.66 -1.23
C ARG A 268 26.05 -5.89 -1.38
N SER A 269 26.84 -6.23 -0.35
CA SER A 269 27.69 -7.43 -0.36
C SER A 269 26.87 -8.72 -0.48
N GLU A 270 25.74 -8.82 0.22
CA GLU A 270 24.84 -9.96 0.13
C GLU A 270 24.17 -10.04 -1.25
N ALA A 271 23.85 -8.92 -1.87
CA ALA A 271 23.27 -8.89 -3.21
C ALA A 271 24.19 -9.54 -4.25
N GLU A 272 25.51 -9.30 -4.19
CA GLU A 272 26.51 -9.92 -5.09
C GLU A 272 26.48 -11.45 -5.04
N VAL A 273 26.20 -12.00 -3.86
CA VAL A 273 26.17 -13.46 -3.64
C VAL A 273 24.80 -14.05 -3.94
N LEU A 274 23.73 -13.33 -3.71
CA LEU A 274 22.37 -13.88 -3.64
C LEU A 274 21.50 -13.53 -4.85
N LEU A 275 21.71 -12.41 -5.52
CA LEU A 275 20.83 -11.90 -6.57
C LEU A 275 21.36 -12.17 -7.98
N PRO A 276 20.49 -12.23 -9.01
CA PRO A 276 20.89 -12.22 -10.41
C PRO A 276 21.55 -10.89 -10.81
N PRO A 277 22.38 -10.90 -11.87
CA PRO A 277 23.13 -9.70 -12.30
C PRO A 277 22.29 -8.44 -12.51
N GLN A 278 21.09 -8.57 -13.04
CA GLN A 278 20.17 -7.44 -13.28
C GLN A 278 19.75 -6.77 -11.97
N TYR A 279 19.47 -7.54 -10.91
CA TYR A 279 19.12 -6.99 -9.60
C TYR A 279 20.34 -6.45 -8.86
N ILE A 280 21.53 -7.05 -9.05
CA ILE A 280 22.79 -6.52 -8.54
C ILE A 280 23.04 -5.13 -9.13
N ASP A 281 22.88 -4.98 -10.45
CA ASP A 281 22.98 -3.69 -11.14
C ASP A 281 22.01 -2.65 -10.55
N CYS A 282 20.76 -3.03 -10.30
CA CYS A 282 19.80 -2.16 -9.59
C CYS A 282 20.30 -1.74 -8.20
N VAL A 283 20.77 -2.69 -7.39
CA VAL A 283 21.22 -2.44 -6.01
C VAL A 283 22.40 -1.45 -5.97
N HIS A 284 23.33 -1.54 -6.92
CA HIS A 284 24.49 -0.63 -6.98
C HIS A 284 24.10 0.80 -7.34
N HIS A 285 23.04 0.98 -8.13
CA HIS A 285 22.59 2.28 -8.61
C HIS A 285 21.42 2.88 -7.79
N ILE A 286 21.09 2.27 -6.62
CA ILE A 286 20.19 2.90 -5.66
C ILE A 286 20.98 3.85 -4.77
N ASP A 287 20.75 5.16 -4.90
CA ASP A 287 21.45 6.17 -4.09
C ASP A 287 21.15 6.03 -2.60
N GLN A 288 19.89 5.86 -2.24
CA GLN A 288 19.43 5.75 -0.86
C GLN A 288 18.57 4.49 -0.67
N PRO A 289 19.21 3.31 -0.48
CA PRO A 289 18.47 2.12 -0.12
C PRO A 289 17.83 2.27 1.26
N PHE A 290 16.64 1.71 1.39
CA PHE A 290 15.97 1.64 2.69
C PHE A 290 15.24 0.30 2.83
N PHE A 291 14.90 -0.05 4.05
CA PHE A 291 14.10 -1.23 4.29
C PHE A 291 12.77 -0.91 4.97
N THR A 292 11.79 -1.76 4.74
CA THR A 292 10.47 -1.66 5.34
C THR A 292 10.17 -2.99 6.02
N PRO A 293 10.11 -3.04 7.37
CA PRO A 293 9.55 -4.20 8.07
C PRO A 293 8.13 -4.44 7.65
N VAL A 294 7.76 -5.70 7.44
CA VAL A 294 6.41 -6.05 7.01
C VAL A 294 5.55 -6.39 8.22
N TYR A 295 4.46 -5.66 8.34
CA TYR A 295 3.43 -5.89 9.34
C TYR A 295 2.09 -6.09 8.65
N ASP A 296 1.17 -6.73 9.32
CA ASP A 296 -0.23 -6.79 8.93
C ASP A 296 -1.15 -6.67 10.14
N PHE A 297 -2.37 -6.26 9.91
CA PHE A 297 -3.48 -6.32 10.87
C PHE A 297 -4.82 -6.17 10.15
N CYS A 298 -5.90 -6.52 10.83
CA CYS A 298 -7.26 -6.26 10.40
C CYS A 298 -8.09 -5.82 11.60
N SER A 299 -8.82 -4.71 11.47
CA SER A 299 -9.77 -4.28 12.49
C SER A 299 -11.05 -5.13 12.41
N ALA A 300 -11.56 -5.52 13.56
CA ALA A 300 -12.83 -6.27 13.65
C ALA A 300 -14.06 -5.42 13.28
N SER A 301 -13.93 -4.11 13.33
CA SER A 301 -14.92 -3.14 12.83
C SER A 301 -14.20 -2.00 12.12
N LEU A 302 -14.81 -1.49 11.07
CA LEU A 302 -14.36 -0.28 10.36
C LEU A 302 -15.13 0.98 10.80
N VAL A 303 -16.08 0.84 11.73
CA VAL A 303 -16.98 1.90 12.16
C VAL A 303 -17.11 1.92 13.68
N PHE A 304 -17.12 3.12 14.27
CA PHE A 304 -17.23 3.37 15.70
C PHE A 304 -18.08 4.63 15.95
N GLY A 305 -19.40 4.46 16.05
CA GLY A 305 -20.35 5.57 16.06
C GLY A 305 -20.27 6.39 14.78
N ARG A 306 -20.05 7.70 14.86
CA ARG A 306 -19.91 8.62 13.70
C ARG A 306 -18.50 8.69 13.13
N MET A 307 -17.73 7.62 13.25
CA MET A 307 -16.38 7.54 12.73
C MET A 307 -16.21 6.28 11.87
N ALA A 308 -15.57 6.42 10.71
CA ALA A 308 -15.19 5.32 9.82
C ALA A 308 -13.67 5.28 9.60
N LEU A 309 -13.10 4.08 9.50
CA LEU A 309 -11.70 3.84 9.08
C LEU A 309 -11.67 3.43 7.62
N VAL A 310 -10.66 3.96 6.87
CA VAL A 310 -10.45 3.68 5.44
C VAL A 310 -8.97 3.46 5.16
N GLY A 311 -8.65 2.57 4.25
CA GLY A 311 -7.28 2.26 3.82
C GLY A 311 -6.48 1.54 4.90
N ASP A 312 -5.19 1.86 4.99
CA ASP A 312 -4.29 1.21 5.96
C ASP A 312 -4.62 1.55 7.42
N ALA A 313 -5.46 2.54 7.70
CA ALA A 313 -5.99 2.79 9.02
C ALA A 313 -7.00 1.70 9.44
N ALA A 314 -7.77 1.16 8.52
CA ALA A 314 -8.76 0.10 8.72
C ALA A 314 -8.14 -1.29 8.83
N SER A 315 -7.28 -1.63 7.88
CA SER A 315 -6.54 -2.90 7.83
C SER A 315 -5.36 -2.77 6.87
N THR A 316 -4.26 -3.42 7.20
CA THR A 316 -3.05 -3.39 6.37
C THR A 316 -2.70 -4.80 5.93
N PRO A 317 -2.84 -5.15 4.63
CA PRO A 317 -2.37 -6.41 4.10
C PRO A 317 -0.86 -6.38 3.84
N ARG A 318 -0.23 -7.56 3.82
CA ARG A 318 1.16 -7.70 3.40
C ARG A 318 1.34 -7.31 1.92
N PRO A 319 2.50 -6.75 1.53
CA PRO A 319 2.69 -6.18 0.18
C PRO A 319 2.55 -7.16 -0.98
N HIS A 320 2.73 -8.46 -0.75
CA HIS A 320 2.67 -9.51 -1.79
C HIS A 320 1.41 -9.47 -2.65
N ILE A 321 0.28 -9.06 -2.06
CA ILE A 321 -1.00 -9.00 -2.76
C ILE A 321 -1.09 -7.83 -3.74
N GLY A 322 -0.28 -6.76 -3.54
CA GLY A 322 -0.32 -5.55 -4.37
C GLY A 322 -1.62 -4.75 -4.30
N PHE A 323 -2.51 -5.00 -3.31
CA PHE A 323 -3.90 -4.51 -3.30
C PHE A 323 -4.19 -3.36 -2.32
N GLY A 324 -3.20 -2.89 -1.56
CA GLY A 324 -3.42 -1.88 -0.51
C GLY A 324 -4.12 -0.61 -1.00
N VAL A 325 -3.68 -0.08 -2.13
CA VAL A 325 -4.26 1.14 -2.73
C VAL A 325 -5.64 0.88 -3.34
N SER A 326 -5.81 -0.24 -4.05
CA SER A 326 -7.10 -0.65 -4.61
C SER A 326 -8.16 -0.83 -3.52
N LYS A 327 -7.76 -1.46 -2.40
CA LYS A 327 -8.58 -1.58 -1.19
C LYS A 327 -9.01 -0.19 -0.67
N ALA A 328 -8.08 0.75 -0.56
CA ALA A 328 -8.37 2.10 -0.06
C ALA A 328 -9.37 2.85 -0.96
N GLY A 329 -9.21 2.76 -2.28
CA GLY A 329 -10.14 3.33 -3.25
C GLY A 329 -11.54 2.71 -3.15
N ALA A 330 -11.61 1.38 -3.12
CA ALA A 330 -12.87 0.65 -3.02
C ALA A 330 -13.59 0.86 -1.66
N GLU A 331 -12.85 1.03 -0.57
CA GLU A 331 -13.42 1.39 0.74
C GLU A 331 -13.99 2.81 0.74
N ALA A 332 -13.25 3.78 0.21
CA ALA A 332 -13.71 5.16 0.09
C ALA A 332 -14.97 5.27 -0.79
N GLN A 333 -15.00 4.55 -1.91
CA GLN A 333 -16.18 4.46 -2.77
C GLN A 333 -17.38 3.86 -2.03
N ALA A 334 -17.19 2.72 -1.37
CA ALA A 334 -18.27 2.04 -0.64
C ALA A 334 -18.82 2.89 0.51
N LEU A 335 -17.97 3.65 1.20
CA LEU A 335 -18.40 4.61 2.23
C LEU A 335 -19.30 5.69 1.63
N ALA A 336 -18.88 6.29 0.52
CA ALA A 336 -19.66 7.33 -0.16
C ALA A 336 -20.98 6.79 -0.72
N GLU A 337 -20.98 5.60 -1.33
CA GLU A 337 -22.19 4.93 -1.84
C GLU A 337 -23.19 4.63 -0.70
N ALA A 338 -22.69 4.14 0.44
CA ALA A 338 -23.53 3.89 1.61
C ALA A 338 -24.17 5.20 2.13
N LEU A 339 -23.40 6.28 2.22
CA LEU A 339 -23.88 7.60 2.64
C LEU A 339 -24.84 8.26 1.64
N ALA A 340 -24.72 7.96 0.35
CA ALA A 340 -25.64 8.43 -0.69
C ALA A 340 -26.97 7.66 -0.68
N ASN A 341 -26.95 6.38 -0.30
CA ASN A 341 -28.11 5.49 -0.32
C ASN A 341 -28.93 5.48 0.98
N HIS A 342 -28.44 6.14 2.05
CA HIS A 342 -29.11 6.19 3.33
C HIS A 342 -29.12 7.62 3.87
N ASP A 343 -30.30 8.12 4.24
CA ASP A 343 -30.43 9.44 4.87
C ASP A 343 -29.86 9.46 6.30
N ASP A 344 -29.91 8.33 6.97
CA ASP A 344 -29.40 8.13 8.33
C ASP A 344 -27.92 7.69 8.26
N ILE A 345 -27.04 8.45 8.92
CA ILE A 345 -25.59 8.21 8.91
C ILE A 345 -25.25 6.88 9.58
N ASP A 346 -25.92 6.51 10.67
CA ASP A 346 -25.60 5.29 11.42
C ASP A 346 -25.94 4.05 10.58
N ARG A 347 -27.07 4.10 9.85
CA ARG A 347 -27.43 3.06 8.88
C ARG A 347 -26.45 2.98 7.72
N ALA A 348 -26.00 4.13 7.18
CA ALA A 348 -25.00 4.18 6.14
C ALA A 348 -23.68 3.55 6.60
N LEU A 349 -23.22 3.90 7.80
CA LEU A 349 -21.99 3.37 8.36
C LEU A 349 -22.09 1.86 8.66
N ALA A 350 -23.23 1.39 9.16
CA ALA A 350 -23.48 -0.03 9.34
C ALA A 350 -23.42 -0.80 8.01
N ALA A 351 -24.02 -0.24 6.94
CA ALA A 351 -23.96 -0.83 5.60
C ALA A 351 -22.54 -0.86 5.04
N TYR A 352 -21.77 0.22 5.20
CA TYR A 352 -20.34 0.28 4.84
C TYR A 352 -19.54 -0.82 5.57
N ASN A 353 -19.69 -0.93 6.89
CA ASN A 353 -18.99 -1.93 7.68
C ASN A 353 -19.32 -3.36 7.24
N ALA A 354 -20.61 -3.66 7.04
CA ALA A 354 -21.08 -4.97 6.61
C ALA A 354 -20.52 -5.36 5.22
N ALA A 355 -20.37 -4.38 4.33
CA ALA A 355 -19.84 -4.63 2.97
C ALA A 355 -18.31 -4.79 2.95
N ARG A 356 -17.57 -4.03 3.78
CA ARG A 356 -16.11 -3.90 3.61
C ARG A 356 -15.29 -4.68 4.63
N GLN A 357 -15.76 -4.87 5.86
CA GLN A 357 -15.01 -5.56 6.91
C GLN A 357 -14.69 -7.03 6.53
N PRO A 358 -15.64 -7.85 6.03
CA PRO A 358 -15.33 -9.23 5.62
C PRO A 358 -14.34 -9.29 4.43
N LEU A 359 -14.39 -8.31 3.52
CA LEU A 359 -13.43 -8.23 2.44
C LEU A 359 -12.04 -7.86 2.94
N SER A 360 -11.94 -6.97 3.93
CA SER A 360 -10.66 -6.64 4.57
C SER A 360 -10.01 -7.84 5.23
N GLU A 361 -10.78 -8.67 5.94
CA GLU A 361 -10.29 -9.94 6.51
C GLU A 361 -9.79 -10.90 5.43
N ARG A 362 -10.55 -11.06 4.35
CA ARG A 362 -10.16 -11.91 3.23
C ARG A 362 -8.88 -11.43 2.56
N ILE A 363 -8.73 -10.11 2.34
CA ILE A 363 -7.54 -9.49 1.76
C ILE A 363 -6.31 -9.73 2.65
N VAL A 364 -6.42 -9.48 3.95
CA VAL A 364 -5.32 -9.67 4.90
C VAL A 364 -4.96 -11.17 5.00
N SER A 365 -5.94 -12.06 5.12
CA SER A 365 -5.71 -13.50 5.17
C SER A 365 -5.00 -14.01 3.91
N HIS A 366 -5.45 -13.60 2.72
CA HIS A 366 -4.79 -13.96 1.46
C HIS A 366 -3.35 -13.43 1.40
N SER A 367 -3.11 -12.21 1.86
CA SER A 367 -1.77 -11.62 1.89
C SER A 367 -0.81 -12.37 2.83
N ARG A 368 -1.33 -12.91 3.95
CA ARG A 368 -0.56 -13.77 4.88
C ARG A 368 -0.16 -15.07 4.20
N MET A 369 -1.10 -15.71 3.50
CA MET A 369 -0.86 -16.95 2.75
C MET A 369 0.23 -16.73 1.68
N LEU A 370 0.21 -15.60 0.94
CA LEU A 370 1.26 -15.27 -0.01
C LEU A 370 2.64 -15.08 0.65
N GLY A 371 2.68 -14.58 1.88
CA GLY A 371 3.92 -14.37 2.64
C GLY A 371 4.61 -15.67 3.11
N THR A 372 3.90 -16.81 3.09
CA THR A 372 4.47 -18.13 3.47
C THR A 372 5.60 -18.59 2.57
N GLN A 373 5.71 -18.03 1.35
CA GLN A 373 6.83 -18.25 0.44
C GLN A 373 8.20 -18.04 1.11
N LEU A 374 8.28 -17.12 2.07
CA LEU A 374 9.51 -16.82 2.81
C LEU A 374 9.81 -17.82 3.94
N GLY A 375 9.01 -18.88 4.09
CA GLY A 375 9.19 -19.91 5.11
C GLY A 375 8.76 -19.51 6.53
N VAL A 376 8.09 -18.36 6.68
CA VAL A 376 7.59 -17.86 7.96
C VAL A 376 6.07 -17.86 7.99
N GLY A 377 5.48 -18.04 9.19
CA GLY A 377 4.03 -18.02 9.39
C GLY A 377 3.30 -19.24 8.81
N ILE A 378 3.99 -20.34 8.54
CA ILE A 378 3.41 -21.59 8.06
C ILE A 378 2.76 -22.31 9.22
N GLN A 379 1.43 -22.44 9.20
CA GLN A 379 0.65 -23.09 10.26
C GLN A 379 -0.11 -24.34 9.78
N THR A 380 -0.54 -24.33 8.51
CA THR A 380 -1.39 -25.36 7.92
C THR A 380 -0.71 -26.10 6.78
N ASP A 381 -1.30 -27.21 6.33
CA ASP A 381 -0.84 -27.92 5.11
C ASP A 381 -1.09 -27.10 3.86
N ASP A 382 -2.11 -26.25 3.84
CA ASP A 382 -2.37 -25.33 2.74
C ASP A 382 -1.28 -24.23 2.65
N ASP A 383 -0.80 -23.74 3.80
CA ASP A 383 0.35 -22.82 3.84
C ASP A 383 1.60 -23.48 3.26
N ARG A 384 1.88 -24.75 3.64
CA ARG A 384 3.02 -25.51 3.10
C ARG A 384 2.92 -25.69 1.58
N ARG A 385 1.73 -26.05 1.08
CA ARG A 385 1.47 -26.19 -0.37
C ARG A 385 1.66 -24.87 -1.10
N MET A 386 1.11 -23.78 -0.54
CA MET A 386 1.27 -22.44 -1.14
C MET A 386 2.72 -21.99 -1.13
N ALA A 387 3.44 -22.16 -0.03
CA ALA A 387 4.87 -21.84 0.06
C ALA A 387 5.69 -22.57 -1.01
N ALA A 388 5.46 -23.87 -1.18
CA ALA A 388 6.13 -24.66 -2.21
C ALA A 388 5.78 -24.19 -3.63
N LEU A 389 4.51 -23.87 -3.89
CA LEU A 389 4.06 -23.34 -5.18
C LEU A 389 4.71 -22.00 -5.52
N LEU A 390 4.74 -21.07 -4.56
CA LEU A 390 5.30 -19.73 -4.72
C LEU A 390 6.84 -19.72 -4.88
N GLN A 391 7.52 -20.78 -4.49
CA GLN A 391 8.96 -20.98 -4.74
C GLN A 391 9.25 -21.44 -6.18
N THR A 392 8.23 -21.76 -6.98
CA THR A 392 8.41 -22.10 -8.38
C THR A 392 8.39 -20.87 -9.28
N PRO A 393 9.16 -20.86 -10.41
CA PRO A 393 9.17 -19.75 -11.36
C PRO A 393 7.78 -19.38 -11.90
N LYS A 394 6.92 -20.35 -12.11
CA LYS A 394 5.55 -20.13 -12.58
C LYS A 394 4.64 -19.68 -11.44
N GLY A 395 4.71 -20.33 -10.29
CA GLY A 395 3.83 -20.05 -9.16
C GLY A 395 3.96 -18.61 -8.66
N ILE A 396 5.19 -18.08 -8.57
CA ILE A 396 5.39 -16.68 -8.16
C ILE A 396 4.69 -15.70 -9.11
N MET A 397 4.73 -15.95 -10.42
CA MET A 397 4.07 -15.12 -11.42
C MET A 397 2.54 -15.29 -11.42
N ASP A 398 2.03 -16.44 -11.00
CA ASP A 398 0.60 -16.74 -11.02
C ASP A 398 -0.15 -16.21 -9.79
N TRP A 399 0.56 -15.89 -8.69
CA TRP A 399 -0.08 -15.58 -7.42
C TRP A 399 0.25 -14.21 -6.85
N ILE A 400 1.48 -13.70 -7.02
CA ILE A 400 1.88 -12.41 -6.46
C ILE A 400 1.27 -11.26 -7.27
N ALA A 401 0.64 -10.30 -6.59
CA ALA A 401 0.04 -9.11 -7.17
C ALA A 401 -0.85 -9.42 -8.40
N MET A 402 -1.80 -10.34 -8.24
CA MET A 402 -2.73 -10.72 -9.31
C MET A 402 -3.88 -9.72 -9.43
N PRO A 403 -4.24 -9.30 -10.65
CA PRO A 403 -5.28 -8.28 -10.88
C PRO A 403 -6.67 -8.67 -10.35
N ASN A 404 -7.00 -9.95 -10.40
CA ASN A 404 -8.36 -10.48 -10.13
C ASN A 404 -8.42 -11.45 -8.96
N PHE A 405 -7.56 -11.26 -7.93
CA PHE A 405 -7.50 -12.21 -6.81
C PHE A 405 -8.84 -12.31 -6.05
N LEU A 406 -9.66 -11.27 -6.02
CA LEU A 406 -10.98 -11.30 -5.38
C LEU A 406 -11.96 -12.23 -6.10
N GLU A 407 -11.81 -12.42 -7.41
CA GLU A 407 -12.61 -13.34 -8.23
C GLU A 407 -12.14 -14.80 -8.09
N MET A 408 -10.90 -15.03 -7.66
CA MET A 408 -10.30 -16.36 -7.55
C MET A 408 -10.95 -17.27 -6.49
N GLY A 409 -12.02 -16.85 -5.81
CA GLY A 409 -12.77 -17.64 -4.83
C GLY A 409 -11.93 -18.01 -3.61
N THR A 410 -12.54 -18.64 -2.60
CA THR A 410 -11.82 -19.37 -1.55
C THR A 410 -11.23 -20.61 -2.22
N LEU A 411 -9.94 -20.57 -2.57
CA LEU A 411 -9.26 -21.70 -3.19
C LEU A 411 -9.17 -22.85 -2.19
N THR A 412 -10.16 -23.71 -2.23
CA THR A 412 -9.93 -25.10 -1.87
C THR A 412 -9.00 -25.62 -2.97
N ILE A 413 -7.74 -25.82 -2.65
CA ILE A 413 -6.78 -26.50 -3.54
C ILE A 413 -7.33 -27.93 -3.66
N ARG A 414 -8.25 -28.12 -4.62
CA ARG A 414 -8.71 -29.47 -4.95
C ARG A 414 -7.49 -30.20 -5.49
N SER A 415 -7.06 -31.23 -4.77
CA SER A 415 -6.10 -32.21 -5.25
C SER A 415 -6.60 -32.77 -6.59
N LYS A 416 -6.09 -32.24 -7.70
CA LYS A 416 -6.03 -33.06 -8.90
C LYS A 416 -4.92 -34.06 -8.61
N SER A 417 -5.32 -35.29 -8.34
CA SER A 417 -4.45 -36.47 -8.35
C SER A 417 -3.50 -36.35 -9.55
N LEU A 418 -2.20 -36.46 -9.23
CA LEU A 418 -1.14 -36.73 -10.18
C LEU A 418 -1.44 -37.99 -10.99
#